data_210016655d6201e0c31c3b38df015ecb
#
_entry.id   210016655d6201e0c31c3b38df015ecb
#
_cell.length_a   1.000
_cell.length_b   1.000
_cell.length_c   1.000
_cell.angle_alpha   90.00
_cell.angle_beta   90.00
_cell.angle_gamma   90.00
#
_symmetry.space_group_name_H-M   'P 1'
#
loop_
_entity.id
_entity.type
_entity.pdbx_description
1 polymer ?
#
loop_
_entity_poly.entity_id
_entity_poly.type
_entity_poly.pdbx_seq_one_letter_code
_entity_poly.pdbx_strand_id
1 'polypeptide(L)'
;MRPKVAFFDFTSCEGCQLTVVDSLQAHLDLLDAVEIVQFREAISERGEDYAVAFVEGSITRESDEARLKQIRERAAVLVALGACAHLGGVNAIKNLAPLDDVRKYVYGVKAEWYATYATRP
;
A
#
# COMPACT_ATOMS: atom_id res chain seq x y z
N MET A 1 8.38 25.33 -8.15
CA MET A 1 7.24 24.71 -7.45
C MET A 1 7.57 23.26 -7.14
N ARG A 2 7.41 22.85 -5.93
CA ARG A 2 7.69 21.48 -5.51
C ARG A 2 6.49 20.57 -5.87
N PRO A 3 6.73 19.38 -6.44
CA PRO A 3 5.64 18.45 -6.68
C PRO A 3 5.06 17.94 -5.36
N LYS A 4 3.75 17.79 -5.32
CA LYS A 4 3.04 17.20 -4.18
C LYS A 4 3.08 15.68 -4.29
N VAL A 5 3.51 15.03 -3.22
CA VAL A 5 3.74 13.59 -3.17
C VAL A 5 2.92 12.99 -2.03
N ALA A 6 2.29 11.86 -2.28
CA ALA A 6 1.54 11.13 -1.27
C ALA A 6 2.01 9.68 -1.19
N PHE A 7 1.99 9.13 0.02
CA PHE A 7 2.30 7.74 0.29
C PHE A 7 1.07 7.05 0.86
N PHE A 8 0.71 5.93 0.27
CA PHE A 8 -0.44 5.13 0.68
C PHE A 8 -0.02 3.71 1.03
N ASP A 9 -0.69 3.14 2.02
CA ASP A 9 -0.47 1.76 2.44
C ASP A 9 -1.71 0.91 2.19
N PHE A 10 -1.46 -0.30 1.71
CA PHE A 10 -2.43 -1.38 1.61
C PHE A 10 -1.94 -2.54 2.48
N THR A 11 -2.21 -3.77 2.10
CA THR A 11 -1.79 -4.92 2.92
C THR A 11 -0.29 -5.16 2.79
N SER A 12 0.44 -4.89 3.87
CA SER A 12 1.90 -5.03 3.93
C SER A 12 2.39 -5.02 5.38
N CYS A 13 3.69 -5.23 5.57
CA CYS A 13 4.35 -5.01 6.87
C CYS A 13 4.75 -3.53 7.09
N GLU A 14 4.55 -2.68 6.08
CA GLU A 14 4.92 -1.25 6.07
C GLU A 14 6.44 -0.99 6.12
N GLY A 15 7.25 -2.04 5.97
CA GLY A 15 8.71 -1.92 6.00
C GLY A 15 9.28 -1.05 4.89
N CYS A 16 8.65 -1.04 3.72
CA CYS A 16 9.10 -0.20 2.60
C CYS A 16 8.89 1.28 2.90
N GLN A 17 7.77 1.66 3.54
CA GLN A 17 7.55 3.04 3.98
C GLN A 17 8.53 3.44 5.07
N LEU A 18 8.83 2.56 6.01
CA LEU A 18 9.82 2.82 7.06
C LEU A 18 11.22 3.03 6.45
N THR A 19 11.57 2.27 5.43
CA THR A 19 12.82 2.46 4.68
C THR A 19 12.86 3.84 4.01
N VAL A 20 11.74 4.30 3.46
CA VAL A 20 11.64 5.65 2.90
C VAL A 20 11.86 6.70 3.99
N VAL A 21 11.26 6.54 5.17
CA VAL A 21 11.45 7.45 6.31
C VAL A 21 12.93 7.52 6.70
N ASP A 22 13.60 6.37 6.81
CA ASP A 22 15.03 6.32 7.12
C ASP A 22 15.87 7.02 6.05
N SER A 23 15.52 6.82 4.78
CA SER A 23 16.21 7.48 3.66
C SER A 23 16.04 9.00 3.69
N LEU A 24 14.85 9.48 4.02
CA LEU A 24 14.58 10.92 4.14
C LEU A 24 15.33 11.53 5.31
N GLN A 25 15.50 10.80 6.42
CA GLN A 25 16.31 11.24 7.56
C GLN A 25 17.79 11.38 7.20
N ALA A 26 18.28 10.49 6.34
CA ALA A 26 19.66 10.53 5.85
C ALA A 26 19.86 11.58 4.77
N HIS A 27 18.82 11.97 4.05
CA HIS A 27 18.85 12.89 2.92
C HIS A 27 17.80 13.98 3.06
N LEU A 28 17.98 14.85 4.06
CA LEU A 28 17.01 15.91 4.38
C LEU A 28 16.79 16.91 3.24
N ASP A 29 17.76 17.02 2.34
CA ASP A 29 17.64 17.87 1.13
C ASP A 29 16.48 17.43 0.23
N LEU A 30 16.11 16.15 0.24
CA LEU A 30 14.97 15.65 -0.54
C LEU A 30 13.64 16.24 -0.04
N LEU A 31 13.53 16.57 1.24
CA LEU A 31 12.33 17.20 1.80
C LEU A 31 12.11 18.61 1.24
N ASP A 32 13.18 19.28 0.82
CA ASP A 32 13.07 20.57 0.18
C ASP A 32 12.65 20.47 -1.30
N ALA A 33 12.86 19.32 -1.92
CA ALA A 33 12.55 19.08 -3.33
C ALA A 33 11.09 18.71 -3.58
N VAL A 34 10.38 18.16 -2.59
CA VAL A 34 8.99 17.69 -2.71
C VAL A 34 8.16 18.19 -1.55
N GLU A 35 6.85 18.27 -1.76
CA GLU A 35 5.89 18.56 -0.71
C GLU A 35 5.10 17.27 -0.40
N ILE A 36 5.34 16.70 0.78
CA ILE A 36 4.63 15.48 1.21
C ILE A 36 3.30 15.91 1.81
N VAL A 37 2.21 15.54 1.14
CA VAL A 37 0.84 15.94 1.54
C VAL A 37 0.09 14.82 2.25
N GLN A 38 0.56 13.58 2.11
CA GLN A 38 0.01 12.44 2.82
C GLN A 38 1.09 11.37 3.02
N PHE A 39 1.39 11.03 4.25
CA PHE A 39 2.33 9.96 4.60
C PHE A 39 2.07 9.55 6.04
N ARG A 40 1.21 8.56 6.22
CA ARG A 40 0.71 8.14 7.53
C ARG A 40 1.82 7.82 8.54
N GLU A 41 2.93 7.23 8.09
CA GLU A 41 4.05 6.85 8.96
C GLU A 41 4.86 8.06 9.47
N ALA A 42 4.76 9.22 8.81
CA ALA A 42 5.61 10.37 9.10
C ALA A 42 4.84 11.63 9.45
N ILE A 43 3.63 11.82 8.92
CA ILE A 43 2.85 13.05 9.12
C ILE A 43 1.38 12.74 9.38
N SER A 44 0.66 13.69 9.98
CA SER A 44 -0.77 13.57 10.29
C SER A 44 -1.68 14.13 9.21
N GLU A 45 -1.17 14.98 8.35
CA GLU A 45 -1.93 15.61 7.27
C GLU A 45 -2.44 14.57 6.26
N ARG A 46 -3.60 14.87 5.67
CA ARG A 46 -4.28 14.02 4.69
C ARG A 46 -4.67 14.81 3.46
N GLY A 47 -3.67 15.36 2.78
CA GLY A 47 -3.90 16.09 1.52
C GLY A 47 -4.42 15.17 0.41
N GLU A 48 -5.36 15.67 -0.37
CA GLU A 48 -5.96 14.90 -1.49
C GLU A 48 -5.46 15.35 -2.86
N ASP A 49 -4.70 16.44 -2.92
CA ASP A 49 -4.12 16.96 -4.15
C ASP A 49 -2.64 16.59 -4.21
N TYR A 50 -2.30 15.64 -5.08
CA TYR A 50 -0.94 15.14 -5.26
C TYR A 50 -0.68 14.77 -6.70
N ALA A 51 0.54 15.04 -7.17
CA ALA A 51 0.98 14.69 -8.52
C ALA A 51 1.52 13.26 -8.58
N VAL A 52 2.22 12.81 -7.53
CA VAL A 52 2.83 11.49 -7.47
C VAL A 52 2.27 10.75 -6.26
N ALA A 53 1.80 9.53 -6.48
CA ALA A 53 1.37 8.63 -5.43
C ALA A 53 2.30 7.41 -5.37
N PHE A 54 2.90 7.18 -4.21
CA PHE A 54 3.62 5.96 -3.91
C PHE A 54 2.69 5.02 -3.16
N VAL A 55 2.47 3.84 -3.70
CA VAL A 55 1.56 2.85 -3.13
C VAL A 55 2.38 1.66 -2.65
N GLU A 56 2.30 1.36 -1.35
CA GLU A 56 2.89 0.17 -0.74
C GLU A 56 1.79 -0.83 -0.40
N GLY A 57 2.12 -2.10 -0.50
CA GLY A 57 1.21 -3.17 -0.14
C GLY A 57 0.43 -3.74 -1.31
N SER A 58 -0.20 -4.87 -1.06
CA SER A 58 -1.01 -5.59 -2.05
C SER A 58 -2.50 -5.40 -1.79
N ILE A 59 -3.29 -5.69 -2.81
CA ILE A 59 -4.75 -5.61 -2.74
C ILE A 59 -5.26 -6.95 -2.21
N THR A 60 -5.89 -6.93 -1.04
CA THR A 60 -6.38 -8.13 -0.37
C THR A 60 -7.88 -8.07 -0.03
N ARG A 61 -8.53 -6.95 -0.31
CA ARG A 61 -9.97 -6.75 -0.09
C ARG A 61 -10.57 -5.98 -1.25
N GLU A 62 -11.85 -6.18 -1.46
CA GLU A 62 -12.59 -5.46 -2.50
C GLU A 62 -12.57 -3.94 -2.29
N SER A 63 -12.64 -3.50 -1.04
CA SER A 63 -12.55 -2.08 -0.69
C SER A 63 -11.19 -1.46 -1.04
N ASP A 64 -10.12 -2.25 -1.01
CA ASP A 64 -8.79 -1.80 -1.41
C ASP A 64 -8.74 -1.47 -2.91
N GLU A 65 -9.42 -2.27 -3.72
CA GLU A 65 -9.50 -2.05 -5.17
C GLU A 65 -10.15 -0.71 -5.51
N ALA A 66 -11.27 -0.39 -4.87
CA ALA A 66 -11.96 0.89 -5.07
C ALA A 66 -11.07 2.07 -4.63
N ARG A 67 -10.40 1.94 -3.50
CA ARG A 67 -9.48 2.96 -2.99
C ARG A 67 -8.31 3.19 -3.92
N LEU A 68 -7.71 2.12 -4.46
CA LEU A 68 -6.61 2.22 -5.39
C LEU A 68 -7.01 2.93 -6.69
N LYS A 69 -8.20 2.64 -7.20
CA LYS A 69 -8.73 3.31 -8.39
C LYS A 69 -8.87 4.81 -8.18
N GLN A 70 -9.36 5.25 -7.03
CA GLN A 70 -9.45 6.67 -6.69
C GLN A 70 -8.07 7.33 -6.64
N ILE A 71 -7.09 6.66 -6.04
CA ILE A 71 -5.71 7.15 -6.00
C ILE A 71 -5.16 7.28 -7.41
N ARG A 72 -5.37 6.28 -8.26
CA ARG A 72 -4.91 6.28 -9.65
C ARG A 72 -5.50 7.44 -10.44
N GLU A 73 -6.78 7.72 -10.24
CA GLU A 73 -7.46 8.82 -10.94
C GLU A 73 -6.91 10.20 -10.57
N ARG A 74 -6.49 10.37 -9.32
CA ARG A 74 -5.96 11.64 -8.82
C ARG A 74 -4.49 11.85 -9.15
N ALA A 75 -3.69 10.79 -9.19
CA ALA A 75 -2.25 10.88 -9.39
C ALA A 75 -1.89 10.96 -10.89
N ALA A 76 -1.00 11.87 -11.24
CA ALA A 76 -0.41 11.88 -12.57
C ALA A 76 0.54 10.70 -12.74
N VAL A 77 1.32 10.39 -11.69
CA VAL A 77 2.24 9.26 -11.66
C VAL A 77 1.92 8.37 -10.46
N LEU A 78 1.77 7.08 -10.70
CA LEU A 78 1.58 6.08 -9.66
C LEU A 78 2.82 5.18 -9.60
N VAL A 79 3.40 5.04 -8.41
CA VAL A 79 4.59 4.22 -8.18
C VAL A 79 4.25 3.06 -7.26
N ALA A 80 4.49 1.85 -7.72
CA ALA A 80 4.39 0.64 -6.89
C ALA A 80 5.68 0.53 -6.06
N LEU A 81 5.55 0.72 -4.75
CA LEU A 81 6.66 0.71 -3.82
C LEU A 81 6.74 -0.64 -3.12
N GLY A 82 7.83 -1.36 -3.36
CA GLY A 82 8.11 -2.63 -2.72
C GLY A 82 7.47 -3.84 -3.39
N ALA A 83 7.85 -5.04 -2.92
CA ALA A 83 7.45 -6.31 -3.53
C ALA A 83 5.95 -6.58 -3.41
N CYS A 84 5.30 -6.16 -2.33
CA CYS A 84 3.87 -6.36 -2.15
C CYS A 84 3.05 -5.65 -3.22
N ALA A 85 3.39 -4.39 -3.50
CA ALA A 85 2.70 -3.61 -4.52
C ALA A 85 3.03 -4.08 -5.94
N HIS A 86 4.26 -4.51 -6.17
CA HIS A 86 4.73 -4.90 -7.50
C HIS A 86 4.36 -6.33 -7.89
N LEU A 87 4.47 -7.28 -6.95
CA LEU A 87 4.35 -8.73 -7.22
C LEU A 87 3.32 -9.43 -6.34
N GLY A 88 2.69 -8.74 -5.40
CA GLY A 88 1.87 -9.33 -4.36
C GLY A 88 2.67 -9.76 -3.13
N GLY A 89 3.96 -10.02 -3.29
CA GLY A 89 4.87 -10.35 -2.21
C GLY A 89 4.47 -11.59 -1.41
N VAL A 90 4.79 -11.59 -0.13
CA VAL A 90 4.45 -12.69 0.79
C VAL A 90 2.93 -12.89 0.91
N ASN A 91 2.16 -11.85 0.74
CA ASN A 91 0.69 -11.93 0.82
C ASN A 91 0.07 -12.80 -0.28
N ALA A 92 0.77 -12.98 -1.41
CA ALA A 92 0.29 -13.79 -2.53
C ALA A 92 0.50 -15.29 -2.32
N ILE A 93 1.22 -15.70 -1.28
CA ILE A 93 1.49 -17.12 -1.00
C ILE A 93 0.17 -17.89 -0.83
N LYS A 94 -0.84 -17.30 -0.19
CA LYS A 94 -2.15 -17.92 -0.01
C LYS A 94 -2.87 -18.24 -1.33
N ASN A 95 -2.52 -17.56 -2.42
CA ASN A 95 -3.13 -17.78 -3.73
C ASN A 95 -2.68 -19.10 -4.37
N LEU A 96 -1.64 -19.77 -3.83
CA LEU A 96 -1.12 -21.03 -4.33
C LEU A 96 -2.01 -22.23 -4.00
N ALA A 97 -3.02 -22.04 -3.14
CA ALA A 97 -3.97 -23.07 -2.76
C ALA A 97 -5.41 -22.52 -2.88
N PRO A 98 -6.45 -23.38 -2.92
CA PRO A 98 -7.83 -22.91 -2.89
C PRO A 98 -8.08 -22.02 -1.68
N LEU A 99 -8.64 -20.83 -1.90
CA LEU A 99 -8.79 -19.83 -0.84
C LEU A 99 -9.67 -20.31 0.31
N ASP A 100 -10.72 -21.08 0.01
CA ASP A 100 -11.59 -21.66 1.04
C ASP A 100 -10.83 -22.62 1.96
N ASP A 101 -9.92 -23.40 1.40
CA ASP A 101 -9.09 -24.32 2.19
C ASP A 101 -8.11 -23.57 3.08
N VAL A 102 -7.50 -22.51 2.56
CA VAL A 102 -6.62 -21.64 3.34
C VAL A 102 -7.40 -20.98 4.49
N ARG A 103 -8.58 -20.46 4.21
CA ARG A 103 -9.44 -19.83 5.21
C ARG A 103 -9.80 -20.81 6.33
N LYS A 104 -10.18 -22.04 5.99
CA LYS A 104 -10.51 -23.08 6.95
C LYS A 104 -9.30 -23.51 7.77
N TYR A 105 -8.14 -23.60 7.15
CA TYR A 105 -6.90 -23.94 7.84
C TYR A 105 -6.53 -22.88 8.87
N VAL A 106 -6.67 -21.59 8.53
CA VAL A 106 -6.29 -20.47 9.41
C VAL A 106 -7.30 -20.24 10.54
N TYR A 107 -8.59 -20.22 10.22
CA TYR A 107 -9.66 -19.82 11.16
C TYR A 107 -10.44 -20.99 11.75
N GLY A 108 -10.29 -22.19 11.24
CA GLY A 108 -10.98 -23.37 11.76
C GLY A 108 -12.50 -23.25 11.68
N VAL A 109 -13.16 -23.53 12.79
CA VAL A 109 -14.64 -23.49 12.89
C VAL A 109 -15.24 -22.11 12.67
N LYS A 110 -14.43 -21.05 12.78
CA LYS A 110 -14.86 -19.67 12.56
C LYS A 110 -14.61 -19.17 11.13
N ALA A 111 -14.18 -20.06 10.23
CA ALA A 111 -13.81 -19.70 8.87
C ALA A 111 -14.93 -18.95 8.13
N GLU A 112 -16.18 -19.36 8.30
CA GLU A 112 -17.35 -18.75 7.66
C GLU A 112 -17.59 -17.29 8.09
N TRP A 113 -16.99 -16.84 9.20
CA TRP A 113 -17.13 -15.48 9.69
C TRP A 113 -16.23 -14.49 8.92
N TYR A 114 -15.32 -14.99 8.10
CA TYR A 114 -14.31 -14.20 7.40
C TYR A 114 -14.44 -14.34 5.90
N ALA A 115 -14.43 -13.21 5.21
CA ALA A 115 -14.34 -13.19 3.76
C ALA A 115 -12.95 -13.63 3.31
N THR A 116 -12.86 -14.20 2.12
CA THR A 116 -11.59 -14.52 1.49
C THR A 116 -11.50 -13.79 0.14
N TYR A 117 -10.29 -13.36 -0.19
CA TYR A 117 -10.03 -12.57 -1.39
C TYR A 117 -8.62 -12.88 -1.89
N ALA A 118 -8.47 -13.12 -3.18
CA ALA A 118 -7.15 -13.36 -3.76
C ALA A 118 -6.30 -12.10 -3.67
N THR A 119 -5.04 -12.26 -3.27
CA THR A 119 -4.09 -11.14 -3.22
C THR A 119 -3.68 -10.75 -4.64
N ARG A 120 -3.73 -9.47 -4.94
CA ARG A 120 -3.29 -8.88 -6.21
C ARG A 120 -2.20 -7.84 -5.95
N PRO A 121 -1.18 -7.79 -6.86
CA PRO A 121 -0.21 -6.72 -6.80
C PRO A 121 -0.82 -5.37 -7.14
#